data_48a00202610aded42913c994243e6875
#
_entry.id   48a00202610aded42913c994243e6875
#
_cell.length_a   1.000
_cell.length_b   1.000
_cell.length_c   1.000
_cell.angle_alpha   90.00
_cell.angle_beta   90.00
_cell.angle_gamma   90.00
#
_symmetry.space_group_name_H-M   'P 1'
#
loop_
_entity.id
_entity.type
_entity.pdbx_description
1 polymer ?
#
loop_
_entity_poly.entity_id
_entity_poly.type
_entity_poly.pdbx_seq_one_letter_code
_entity_poly.pdbx_strand_id
1 'polypeptide(L)'
;DVPFGDLAKKFDFFLPWAGMEKAVYQGENPADVKAAEKLAKLFDEIKADNFNEDDLNNKENLHHLNIFLSRLLFCYFAEDTEIFKDKQFTSAISKSNEDGSDLSALIGRLFKVLNQSAEDREADLPDYLADFPYVNGGLFKDDIQVPKFTRKSRRILIECGAELDWSDINPDIFGSMFQAVVHTEQRST
;
A
#
# COMPACT_ATOMS: atom_id res chain seq x y z
N ASP A 1 3.65 -21.24 -11.70
CA ASP A 1 3.67 -20.17 -12.72
C ASP A 1 2.23 -19.70 -12.92
N VAL A 2 1.89 -18.56 -12.34
CA VAL A 2 0.59 -17.91 -12.55
C VAL A 2 0.78 -16.85 -13.62
N PRO A 3 0.05 -16.90 -14.74
CA PRO A 3 0.16 -15.89 -15.79
C PRO A 3 -0.21 -14.51 -15.24
N PHE A 4 0.57 -13.51 -15.60
CA PHE A 4 0.48 -12.13 -15.13
C PHE A 4 -0.91 -11.48 -15.26
N GLY A 5 -1.68 -11.84 -16.31
CA GLY A 5 -3.05 -11.39 -16.52
C GLY A 5 -4.07 -11.90 -15.48
N ASP A 6 -3.71 -12.89 -14.68
CA ASP A 6 -4.60 -13.47 -13.66
C ASP A 6 -4.30 -12.92 -12.25
N LEU A 7 -3.17 -12.21 -12.04
CA LEU A 7 -2.87 -11.58 -10.74
C LEU A 7 -3.89 -10.48 -10.41
N ALA A 8 -4.25 -9.66 -11.38
CA ALA A 8 -5.26 -8.62 -11.20
C ALA A 8 -6.67 -9.19 -10.94
N LYS A 9 -6.99 -10.36 -11.51
CA LYS A 9 -8.26 -11.08 -11.27
C LYS A 9 -8.24 -11.85 -9.95
N LYS A 10 -7.06 -12.20 -9.44
CA LYS A 10 -6.88 -12.90 -8.17
C LYS A 10 -6.69 -11.94 -6.98
N PHE A 11 -6.63 -10.64 -7.22
CA PHE A 11 -6.67 -9.65 -6.14
C PHE A 11 -8.02 -9.65 -5.39
N ASP A 12 -9.12 -10.10 -6.02
CA ASP A 12 -10.35 -10.47 -5.31
C ASP A 12 -10.14 -11.60 -4.28
N PHE A 13 -9.05 -12.36 -4.38
CA PHE A 13 -8.64 -13.37 -3.42
C PHE A 13 -8.14 -12.77 -2.09
N PHE A 14 -7.69 -11.52 -2.07
CA PHE A 14 -7.28 -10.84 -0.85
C PHE A 14 -8.47 -10.21 -0.08
N LEU A 15 -9.66 -10.13 -0.69
CA LEU A 15 -10.85 -9.54 -0.06
C LEU A 15 -11.67 -10.50 0.85
N PRO A 16 -11.67 -11.85 0.74
CA PRO A 16 -12.55 -12.70 1.53
C PRO A 16 -11.87 -13.55 2.62
N TRP A 17 -10.77 -13.11 3.22
CA TRP A 17 -10.12 -13.87 4.32
C TRP A 17 -10.75 -13.65 5.69
N ALA A 18 -12.01 -13.26 5.72
CA ALA A 18 -12.84 -13.38 6.91
C ALA A 18 -13.22 -14.86 7.12
N GLY A 19 -12.36 -15.65 7.78
CA GLY A 19 -12.74 -16.98 8.22
C GLY A 19 -11.70 -18.10 8.19
N MET A 20 -10.45 -17.87 7.82
CA MET A 20 -9.44 -18.91 7.89
C MET A 20 -8.66 -18.88 9.22
N GLU A 21 -8.62 -20.03 9.88
CA GLU A 21 -7.89 -20.29 11.13
C GLU A 21 -6.41 -19.97 11.00
N LYS A 22 -5.82 -19.59 12.16
CA LYS A 22 -4.39 -19.29 12.39
C LYS A 22 -3.48 -20.05 11.43
N ALA A 23 -2.84 -19.35 10.49
CA ALA A 23 -1.65 -19.88 9.85
C ALA A 23 -0.60 -20.14 10.95
N VAL A 24 -0.24 -21.39 11.12
CA VAL A 24 0.82 -21.81 12.05
C VAL A 24 2.13 -21.32 11.41
N TYR A 25 2.74 -20.31 12.04
CA TYR A 25 4.08 -19.82 11.68
C TYR A 25 5.08 -20.96 11.85
N GLN A 26 5.41 -21.64 10.77
CA GLN A 26 6.55 -22.54 10.71
C GLN A 26 7.74 -21.79 10.08
N GLY A 27 8.63 -21.28 10.95
CA GLY A 27 9.89 -20.67 10.55
C GLY A 27 9.71 -19.26 9.97
N GLU A 28 9.68 -18.25 10.85
CA GLU A 28 9.58 -16.85 10.44
C GLU A 28 10.79 -16.47 9.56
N ASN A 29 10.52 -16.15 8.30
CA ASN A 29 11.52 -15.53 7.44
C ASN A 29 11.88 -14.16 8.05
N PRO A 30 13.15 -13.85 8.34
CA PRO A 30 13.54 -12.57 8.91
C PRO A 30 13.10 -11.36 8.06
N ALA A 31 12.97 -11.52 6.74
CA ALA A 31 12.45 -10.49 5.84
C ALA A 31 10.97 -10.18 6.14
N ASP A 32 10.16 -11.22 6.36
CA ASP A 32 8.74 -11.09 6.70
C ASP A 32 8.54 -10.34 8.02
N VAL A 33 9.32 -10.69 9.05
CA VAL A 33 9.27 -10.02 10.37
C VAL A 33 9.62 -8.54 10.24
N LYS A 34 10.70 -8.21 9.53
CA LYS A 34 11.15 -6.84 9.33
C LYS A 34 10.12 -6.01 8.55
N ALA A 35 9.49 -6.59 7.53
CA ALA A 35 8.44 -5.95 6.77
C ALA A 35 7.21 -5.69 7.65
N ALA A 36 6.77 -6.68 8.41
CA ALA A 36 5.64 -6.55 9.33
C ALA A 36 5.86 -5.44 10.36
N GLU A 37 7.06 -5.38 10.97
CA GLU A 37 7.40 -4.32 11.94
C GLU A 37 7.41 -2.92 11.33
N LYS A 38 7.97 -2.76 10.12
CA LYS A 38 7.98 -1.46 9.43
C LYS A 38 6.59 -1.01 9.02
N LEU A 39 5.78 -1.92 8.49
CA LEU A 39 4.40 -1.61 8.11
C LEU A 39 3.52 -1.30 9.34
N ALA A 40 3.70 -2.02 10.45
CA ALA A 40 3.00 -1.70 11.69
C ALA A 40 3.34 -0.27 12.17
N LYS A 41 4.63 0.11 12.16
CA LYS A 41 5.03 1.48 12.50
C LYS A 41 4.44 2.51 11.56
N LEU A 42 4.43 2.24 10.25
CA LEU A 42 3.83 3.14 9.25
C LEU A 42 2.34 3.31 9.52
N PHE A 43 1.64 2.21 9.77
CA PHE A 43 0.22 2.21 10.07
C PHE A 43 -0.10 3.02 11.33
N ASP A 44 0.64 2.81 12.43
CA ASP A 44 0.46 3.53 13.68
C ASP A 44 0.66 5.04 13.50
N GLU A 45 1.66 5.47 12.72
CA GLU A 45 1.88 6.88 12.42
C GLU A 45 0.77 7.47 11.55
N ILE A 46 0.36 6.77 10.49
CA ILE A 46 -0.75 7.22 9.65
C ILE A 46 -2.04 7.35 10.48
N LYS A 47 -2.29 6.37 11.34
CA LYS A 47 -3.44 6.39 12.23
C LYS A 47 -3.39 7.58 13.18
N ALA A 48 -2.27 7.82 13.84
CA ALA A 48 -2.10 8.93 14.77
C ALA A 48 -2.23 10.30 14.09
N ASP A 49 -1.76 10.42 12.84
CA ASP A 49 -1.76 11.68 12.11
C ASP A 49 -3.13 12.02 11.48
N ASN A 50 -4.01 11.02 11.26
CA ASN A 50 -5.23 11.21 10.45
C ASN A 50 -6.55 10.93 11.17
N PHE A 51 -6.55 10.12 12.24
CA PHE A 51 -7.78 9.59 12.82
C PHE A 51 -7.83 9.82 14.34
N ASN A 52 -8.99 10.24 14.82
CA ASN A 52 -9.33 10.17 16.23
C ASN A 52 -10.09 8.86 16.53
N GLU A 53 -10.47 8.59 17.78
CA GLU A 53 -11.18 7.36 18.17
C GLU A 53 -12.51 7.18 17.44
N ASP A 54 -13.25 8.28 17.21
CA ASP A 54 -14.53 8.23 16.50
C ASP A 54 -14.36 7.93 15.02
N ASP A 55 -13.30 8.49 14.38
CA ASP A 55 -12.98 8.24 12.98
C ASP A 55 -12.61 6.77 12.73
N LEU A 56 -11.95 6.11 13.69
CA LEU A 56 -11.58 4.70 13.59
C LEU A 56 -12.79 3.75 13.75
N ASN A 57 -13.86 4.21 14.39
CA ASN A 57 -15.12 3.48 14.44
C ASN A 57 -15.96 3.64 13.15
N ASN A 58 -15.55 4.54 12.26
CA ASN A 58 -16.21 4.73 10.97
C ASN A 58 -15.72 3.66 9.97
N LYS A 59 -16.64 2.78 9.54
CA LYS A 59 -16.36 1.70 8.58
C LYS A 59 -15.85 2.21 7.23
N GLU A 60 -16.25 3.40 6.81
CA GLU A 60 -15.83 4.00 5.54
C GLU A 60 -14.35 4.44 5.63
N ASN A 61 -13.95 5.08 6.73
CA ASN A 61 -12.55 5.48 6.96
C ASN A 61 -11.63 4.26 6.99
N LEU A 62 -12.02 3.21 7.69
CA LEU A 62 -11.27 1.95 7.73
C LEU A 62 -11.19 1.29 6.36
N HIS A 63 -12.28 1.32 5.60
CA HIS A 63 -12.31 0.78 4.24
C HIS A 63 -11.32 1.51 3.33
N HIS A 64 -11.33 2.84 3.34
CA HIS A 64 -10.39 3.66 2.57
C HIS A 64 -8.94 3.41 2.98
N LEU A 65 -8.67 3.32 4.29
CA LEU A 65 -7.34 3.02 4.80
C LEU A 65 -6.84 1.63 4.35
N ASN A 66 -7.70 0.62 4.40
CA ASN A 66 -7.36 -0.73 3.95
C ASN A 66 -7.05 -0.77 2.44
N ILE A 67 -7.85 -0.08 1.62
CA ILE A 67 -7.57 0.03 0.18
C ILE A 67 -6.25 0.77 -0.04
N PHE A 68 -6.02 1.87 0.68
CA PHE A 68 -4.76 2.61 0.60
C PHE A 68 -3.55 1.73 0.90
N LEU A 69 -3.57 0.97 2.00
CA LEU A 69 -2.50 0.06 2.38
C LEU A 69 -2.29 -1.06 1.35
N SER A 70 -3.38 -1.61 0.80
CA SER A 70 -3.30 -2.63 -0.25
C SER A 70 -2.63 -2.11 -1.52
N ARG A 71 -2.97 -0.88 -1.93
CA ARG A 71 -2.33 -0.20 -3.08
C ARG A 71 -0.86 0.09 -2.82
N LEU A 72 -0.52 0.50 -1.61
CA LEU A 72 0.84 0.79 -1.21
C LEU A 72 1.71 -0.48 -1.28
N LEU A 73 1.22 -1.59 -0.71
CA LEU A 73 1.88 -2.89 -0.76
C LEU A 73 2.09 -3.37 -2.19
N PHE A 74 1.06 -3.23 -3.04
CA PHE A 74 1.19 -3.52 -4.46
C PHE A 74 2.32 -2.72 -5.11
N CYS A 75 2.42 -1.42 -4.82
CA CYS A 75 3.47 -0.57 -5.41
C CYS A 75 4.88 -1.00 -5.00
N TYR A 76 5.09 -1.37 -3.73
CA TYR A 76 6.38 -1.90 -3.28
C TYR A 76 6.71 -3.24 -3.95
N PHE A 77 5.75 -4.16 -3.97
CA PHE A 77 5.94 -5.44 -4.63
C PHE A 77 6.21 -5.28 -6.13
N ALA A 78 5.51 -4.34 -6.78
CA ALA A 78 5.63 -4.08 -8.20
C ALA A 78 7.02 -3.55 -8.59
N GLU A 79 7.66 -2.72 -7.74
CA GLU A 79 9.00 -2.20 -8.03
C GLU A 79 10.12 -3.23 -7.82
N ASP A 80 9.91 -4.24 -6.97
CA ASP A 80 10.90 -5.28 -6.68
C ASP A 80 10.67 -6.57 -7.51
N THR A 81 9.59 -6.65 -8.29
CA THR A 81 9.25 -7.79 -9.15
C THR A 81 9.18 -7.44 -10.64
N GLU A 82 9.83 -6.36 -11.07
CA GLU A 82 9.93 -5.93 -12.47
C GLU A 82 8.58 -5.55 -13.13
N ILE A 83 7.52 -5.36 -12.34
CA ILE A 83 6.25 -4.78 -12.83
C ILE A 83 6.43 -3.29 -13.08
N PHE A 84 7.11 -2.61 -12.16
CA PHE A 84 7.62 -1.26 -12.32
C PHE A 84 9.13 -1.34 -12.63
N LYS A 85 9.73 -0.22 -13.02
CA LYS A 85 11.18 -0.08 -13.04
C LYS A 85 11.72 -0.19 -11.61
N ASP A 86 12.94 -0.68 -11.45
CA ASP A 86 13.59 -0.82 -10.14
C ASP A 86 13.48 0.49 -9.33
N LYS A 87 12.97 0.36 -8.11
CA LYS A 87 12.73 1.46 -7.15
C LYS A 87 11.95 2.66 -7.73
N GLN A 88 11.11 2.44 -8.73
CA GLN A 88 10.37 3.51 -9.41
C GLN A 88 9.37 4.19 -8.47
N PHE A 89 8.64 3.42 -7.68
CA PHE A 89 7.68 3.95 -6.72
C PHE A 89 8.37 4.70 -5.60
N THR A 90 9.38 4.10 -4.98
CA THR A 90 10.18 4.71 -3.91
C THR A 90 10.85 6.01 -4.38
N SER A 91 11.39 6.03 -5.60
CA SER A 91 11.96 7.24 -6.19
C SER A 91 10.92 8.33 -6.43
N ALA A 92 9.72 7.97 -6.87
CA ALA A 92 8.63 8.93 -7.11
C ALA A 92 8.18 9.60 -5.80
N ILE A 93 7.90 8.83 -4.75
CA ILE A 93 7.46 9.37 -3.46
C ILE A 93 8.56 10.17 -2.75
N SER A 94 9.83 9.88 -3.02
CA SER A 94 10.97 10.63 -2.49
C SER A 94 11.07 12.06 -3.04
N LYS A 95 10.39 12.37 -4.15
CA LYS A 95 10.33 13.73 -4.73
C LYS A 95 9.40 14.67 -3.97
N SER A 96 8.58 14.14 -3.06
CA SER A 96 7.72 14.95 -2.20
C SER A 96 8.53 15.83 -1.25
N ASN A 97 7.90 16.87 -0.71
CA ASN A 97 8.48 17.74 0.30
C ASN A 97 8.89 16.95 1.54
N GLU A 98 10.00 17.33 2.16
CA GLU A 98 10.52 16.63 3.35
C GLU A 98 9.55 16.58 4.53
N ASP A 99 8.68 17.58 4.65
CA ASP A 99 7.65 17.64 5.69
C ASP A 99 6.44 16.74 5.41
N GLY A 100 6.34 16.16 4.21
CA GLY A 100 5.24 15.28 3.78
C GLY A 100 3.98 16.03 3.32
N SER A 101 4.01 17.36 3.29
CA SER A 101 2.83 18.20 3.03
C SER A 101 2.14 17.95 1.69
N ASP A 102 2.88 17.56 0.67
CA ASP A 102 2.39 17.29 -0.70
C ASP A 102 2.28 15.78 -1.04
N LEU A 103 2.74 14.91 -0.15
CA LEU A 103 2.83 13.46 -0.43
C LEU A 103 1.46 12.81 -0.66
N SER A 104 0.42 13.25 0.06
CA SER A 104 -0.95 12.77 -0.15
C SER A 104 -1.44 13.04 -1.57
N ALA A 105 -1.23 14.27 -2.06
CA ALA A 105 -1.60 14.66 -3.41
C ALA A 105 -0.79 13.91 -4.47
N LEU A 106 0.51 13.72 -4.23
CA LEU A 106 1.40 12.98 -5.12
C LEU A 106 0.96 11.52 -5.26
N ILE A 107 0.69 10.83 -4.14
CA ILE A 107 0.23 9.44 -4.15
C ILE A 107 -1.15 9.32 -4.82
N GLY A 108 -2.07 10.23 -4.54
CA GLY A 108 -3.38 10.25 -5.19
C GLY A 108 -3.26 10.39 -6.71
N ARG A 109 -2.37 11.28 -7.18
CA ARG A 109 -2.09 11.45 -8.62
C ARG A 109 -1.45 10.20 -9.23
N LEU A 110 -0.53 9.56 -8.51
CA LEU A 110 0.08 8.30 -8.94
C LEU A 110 -0.95 7.18 -9.04
N PHE A 111 -1.84 7.01 -8.07
CA PHE A 111 -2.90 6.00 -8.13
C PHE A 111 -3.85 6.24 -9.31
N LYS A 112 -4.14 7.50 -9.64
CA LYS A 112 -4.91 7.86 -10.82
C LYS A 112 -4.18 7.45 -12.11
N VAL A 113 -2.87 7.70 -12.21
CA VAL A 113 -2.04 7.28 -13.35
C VAL A 113 -2.05 5.77 -13.51
N LEU A 114 -1.92 5.01 -12.42
CA LEU A 114 -1.96 3.55 -12.46
C LEU A 114 -3.32 2.99 -12.94
N ASN A 115 -4.40 3.75 -12.77
CA ASN A 115 -5.75 3.39 -13.24
C ASN A 115 -6.09 3.88 -14.65
N GLN A 116 -5.18 4.57 -15.34
CA GLN A 116 -5.44 5.17 -16.65
C GLN A 116 -4.53 4.61 -17.73
N SER A 117 -5.11 4.36 -18.91
CA SER A 117 -4.31 4.10 -20.10
C SER A 117 -3.46 5.33 -20.45
N ALA A 118 -2.38 5.15 -21.20
CA ALA A 118 -1.50 6.27 -21.56
C ALA A 118 -2.25 7.39 -22.31
N GLU A 119 -3.29 7.03 -23.07
CA GLU A 119 -4.09 7.94 -23.88
C GLU A 119 -5.05 8.80 -23.05
N ASP A 120 -5.45 8.30 -21.86
CA ASP A 120 -6.41 8.96 -20.96
C ASP A 120 -5.74 9.86 -19.92
N ARG A 121 -4.41 9.90 -19.90
CA ARG A 121 -3.64 10.66 -18.92
C ARG A 121 -3.60 12.15 -19.22
N GLU A 122 -3.43 12.95 -18.18
CA GLU A 122 -3.23 14.39 -18.28
C GLU A 122 -1.98 14.69 -19.12
N ALA A 123 -2.07 15.67 -20.02
CA ALA A 123 -0.97 16.03 -20.94
C ALA A 123 0.24 16.67 -20.22
N ASP A 124 0.05 17.20 -19.02
CA ASP A 124 1.05 17.89 -18.20
C ASP A 124 1.62 17.04 -17.04
N LEU A 125 1.49 15.71 -17.14
CA LEU A 125 2.08 14.82 -16.16
C LEU A 125 3.61 14.94 -16.18
N PRO A 126 4.24 15.07 -14.98
CA PRO A 126 5.69 14.93 -14.89
C PRO A 126 6.15 13.57 -15.42
N ASP A 127 7.28 13.52 -16.12
CA ASP A 127 7.82 12.31 -16.74
C ASP A 127 7.91 11.14 -15.77
N TYR A 128 8.33 11.38 -14.52
CA TYR A 128 8.46 10.35 -13.50
C TYR A 128 7.13 9.72 -13.06
N LEU A 129 5.98 10.37 -13.32
CA LEU A 129 4.65 9.79 -13.14
C LEU A 129 4.13 9.18 -14.45
N ALA A 130 4.40 9.83 -15.58
CA ALA A 130 3.97 9.36 -16.90
C ALA A 130 4.58 7.99 -17.27
N ASP A 131 5.76 7.71 -16.75
CA ASP A 131 6.50 6.46 -16.96
C ASP A 131 5.90 5.22 -16.27
N PHE A 132 4.96 5.38 -15.34
CA PHE A 132 4.32 4.23 -14.71
C PHE A 132 3.42 3.48 -15.67
N PRO A 133 3.38 2.13 -15.60
CA PRO A 133 2.48 1.34 -16.43
C PRO A 133 1.02 1.53 -16.03
N TYR A 134 0.10 1.24 -16.93
CA TYR A 134 -1.31 1.07 -16.59
C TYR A 134 -1.52 -0.28 -15.91
N VAL A 135 -2.07 -0.27 -14.70
CA VAL A 135 -2.40 -1.47 -13.93
C VAL A 135 -3.87 -1.83 -14.20
N ASN A 136 -4.08 -2.70 -15.18
CA ASN A 136 -5.43 -3.17 -15.53
C ASN A 136 -5.98 -4.09 -14.44
N GLY A 137 -6.92 -3.60 -13.66
CA GLY A 137 -7.56 -4.36 -12.56
C GLY A 137 -8.37 -3.46 -11.64
N GLY A 138 -9.13 -4.04 -10.72
CA GLY A 138 -10.00 -3.29 -9.81
C GLY A 138 -9.26 -2.50 -8.71
N LEU A 139 -7.98 -2.80 -8.47
CA LEU A 139 -7.25 -2.28 -7.30
C LEU A 139 -7.22 -0.75 -7.22
N PHE A 140 -7.02 -0.06 -8.35
CA PHE A 140 -6.92 1.41 -8.42
C PHE A 140 -8.22 2.08 -8.88
N LYS A 141 -9.31 1.33 -9.08
CA LYS A 141 -10.55 1.84 -9.66
C LYS A 141 -11.29 2.81 -8.75
N ASP A 142 -11.38 2.47 -7.45
CA ASP A 142 -12.18 3.24 -6.52
C ASP A 142 -11.45 4.52 -6.12
N ASP A 143 -12.20 5.61 -6.01
CA ASP A 143 -11.68 6.85 -5.43
C ASP A 143 -11.62 6.69 -3.91
N ILE A 144 -10.44 6.93 -3.34
CA ILE A 144 -10.19 6.81 -1.91
C ILE A 144 -9.56 8.09 -1.36
N GLN A 145 -9.84 8.37 -0.12
CA GLN A 145 -9.10 9.41 0.59
C GLN A 145 -7.70 8.90 0.93
N VAL A 146 -6.68 9.49 0.30
CA VAL A 146 -5.27 9.22 0.65
C VAL A 146 -4.95 9.93 1.97
N PRO A 147 -4.36 9.23 2.96
CA PRO A 147 -4.00 9.83 4.24
C PRO A 147 -3.03 11.01 4.09
N LYS A 148 -3.06 11.93 5.04
CA LYS A 148 -2.04 12.97 5.18
C LYS A 148 -0.79 12.38 5.79
N PHE A 149 0.36 12.98 5.46
CA PHE A 149 1.66 12.55 5.95
C PHE A 149 2.37 13.67 6.67
N THR A 150 3.13 13.28 7.68
CA THR A 150 4.11 14.13 8.37
C THR A 150 5.51 13.75 7.89
N ARG A 151 6.52 14.52 8.30
CA ARG A 151 7.93 14.17 8.06
C ARG A 151 8.24 12.74 8.53
N LYS A 152 7.65 12.30 9.64
CA LYS A 152 7.92 10.99 10.24
C LYS A 152 7.29 9.88 9.43
N SER A 153 5.99 9.96 9.14
CA SER A 153 5.28 8.95 8.34
C SER A 153 5.81 8.86 6.90
N ARG A 154 6.16 10.01 6.28
CA ARG A 154 6.85 10.05 4.98
C ARG A 154 8.18 9.30 5.00
N ARG A 155 9.01 9.53 6.02
CA ARG A 155 10.30 8.86 6.14
C ARG A 155 10.13 7.35 6.24
N ILE A 156 9.22 6.86 7.09
CA ILE A 156 8.94 5.44 7.25
C ILE A 156 8.44 4.83 5.93
N LEU A 157 7.56 5.54 5.23
CA LEU A 157 7.06 5.11 3.91
C LEU A 157 8.21 4.90 2.91
N ILE A 158 9.14 5.84 2.82
CA ILE A 158 10.32 5.73 1.93
C ILE A 158 11.25 4.60 2.39
N GLU A 159 11.49 4.45 3.69
CA GLU A 159 12.30 3.37 4.25
C GLU A 159 11.70 1.98 3.95
N CYS A 160 10.37 1.83 3.89
CA CYS A 160 9.72 0.58 3.50
C CYS A 160 10.11 0.13 2.08
N GLY A 161 10.25 1.05 1.13
CA GLY A 161 10.71 0.72 -0.22
C GLY A 161 12.22 0.62 -0.35
N ALA A 162 12.98 1.48 0.37
CA ALA A 162 14.43 1.57 0.23
C ALA A 162 15.19 0.45 0.96
N GLU A 163 14.66 -0.05 2.08
CA GLU A 163 15.38 -0.97 2.96
C GLU A 163 14.85 -2.41 2.94
N LEU A 164 13.72 -2.65 2.30
CA LEU A 164 13.12 -3.97 2.17
C LEU A 164 13.22 -4.45 0.72
N ASP A 165 13.39 -5.75 0.56
CA ASP A 165 13.23 -6.44 -0.71
C ASP A 165 11.89 -7.18 -0.69
N TRP A 166 10.91 -6.63 -1.38
CA TRP A 166 9.55 -7.17 -1.39
C TRP A 166 9.41 -8.42 -2.23
N SER A 167 10.38 -8.75 -3.07
CA SER A 167 10.43 -10.02 -3.80
C SER A 167 10.66 -11.22 -2.89
N ASP A 168 11.34 -11.01 -1.75
CA ASP A 168 11.64 -12.03 -0.75
C ASP A 168 10.55 -12.18 0.32
N ILE A 169 9.58 -11.27 0.35
CA ILE A 169 8.53 -11.24 1.37
C ILE A 169 7.34 -12.09 0.94
N ASN A 170 6.88 -12.96 1.85
CA ASN A 170 5.71 -13.79 1.60
C ASN A 170 4.43 -12.94 1.59
N PRO A 171 3.67 -12.90 0.47
CA PRO A 171 2.41 -12.15 0.40
C PRO A 171 1.37 -12.55 1.45
N ASP A 172 1.42 -13.76 1.99
CA ASP A 172 0.46 -14.26 2.99
C ASP A 172 0.55 -13.51 4.33
N ILE A 173 1.70 -12.86 4.64
CA ILE A 173 1.84 -12.07 5.86
C ILE A 173 0.90 -10.86 5.86
N PHE A 174 0.56 -10.34 4.69
CA PHE A 174 -0.29 -9.14 4.55
C PHE A 174 -1.72 -9.41 5.00
N GLY A 175 -2.27 -10.59 4.71
CA GLY A 175 -3.58 -11.01 5.20
C GLY A 175 -3.63 -10.99 6.72
N SER A 176 -2.60 -11.53 7.38
CA SER A 176 -2.48 -11.54 8.84
C SER A 176 -2.33 -10.14 9.42
N MET A 177 -1.60 -9.25 8.76
CA MET A 177 -1.42 -7.86 9.19
C MET A 177 -2.71 -7.05 9.09
N PHE A 178 -3.43 -7.17 7.98
CA PHE A 178 -4.73 -6.51 7.82
C PHE A 178 -5.75 -7.00 8.84
N GLN A 179 -5.76 -8.30 9.13
CA GLN A 179 -6.61 -8.86 10.19
C GLN A 179 -6.22 -8.33 11.58
N ALA A 180 -4.93 -8.22 11.89
CA ALA A 180 -4.47 -7.67 13.16
C ALA A 180 -4.92 -6.21 13.34
N VAL A 181 -4.89 -5.40 12.29
CA VAL A 181 -5.35 -4.02 12.27
C VAL A 181 -6.86 -3.94 12.54
N VAL A 182 -7.66 -4.78 11.86
CA VAL A 182 -9.12 -4.80 12.01
C VAL A 182 -9.56 -5.40 13.35
N HIS A 183 -8.84 -6.42 13.87
CA HIS A 183 -9.22 -7.12 15.10
C HIS A 183 -8.77 -6.42 16.39
N THR A 184 -7.80 -5.52 16.36
CA THR A 184 -7.41 -4.74 17.54
C THR A 184 -8.56 -3.85 18.01
N GLU A 185 -9.47 -3.48 17.13
CA GLU A 185 -10.63 -2.63 17.39
C GLU A 185 -11.84 -3.38 17.99
N GLN A 186 -11.98 -4.68 17.71
CA GLN A 186 -13.08 -5.49 18.28
C GLN A 186 -12.84 -5.91 19.73
N ARG A 187 -11.64 -5.72 20.28
CA ARG A 187 -11.29 -6.07 21.68
C ARG A 187 -11.37 -4.90 22.65
N SER A 188 -11.69 -3.71 22.18
CA SER A 188 -11.80 -2.48 22.99
C SER A 188 -13.25 -2.11 23.34
N THR A 189 -14.20 -3.04 23.15
CA THR A 189 -15.61 -2.91 23.56
C THR A 189 -15.92 -3.79 24.75
#